data_7a1b18a14bca3c42627edbf23e315786
#
_entry.id   7a1b18a14bca3c42627edbf23e315786
#
_cell.length_a   1.000
_cell.length_b   1.000
_cell.length_c   1.000
_cell.angle_alpha   90.00
_cell.angle_beta   90.00
_cell.angle_gamma   90.00
#
_symmetry.space_group_name_H-M   'P 1'
#
loop_
_entity.id
_entity.type
_entity.pdbx_description
1 polymer ?
#
loop_
_entity_poly.entity_id
_entity_poly.type
_entity_poly.pdbx_seq_one_letter_code
_entity_poly.pdbx_strand_id
1 'polypeptide(L)'
;MPNKMLDINETCSADPRSSKIRTLMLMVTNSCNLNCVYCYESHKTSHKMDFDTAKRAILDVFDETGFDGVSIQFMGGEPLLAFPLIKDVSEWLWNKNIKYPYSLFAATNGTLLNEDMKVWFTANKHRISLGLSFDGDVNTQNTNRSNSASLVDLDYFRDTWPESSVKMTISTDSLKYLCENVVFLEENGFTKIKTDLAYMHGWTKQHLVLWNEQLSLLKNYYLDSNRDMHCSLFNTPIDAILSEERHAKRCSCGEEMSCVDWDGTIYPCQMFAPISMDSTMYNKVKDIDFADAENFQVQECRDCVLQSCCPGCAGCNLKFNGAINRINPFYCKAFMIQIFHTLDYQLKVVEKIENEIERENLKHDINKIITSLKLN
;
A
#
# COMPACT_ATOMS: atom_id res chain seq x y z
N MET A 1 -28.51 -16.64 -0.29
CA MET A 1 -28.22 -15.24 0.04
C MET A 1 -27.07 -14.82 -0.84
N PRO A 2 -27.08 -13.67 -1.52
CA PRO A 2 -25.93 -13.23 -2.30
C PRO A 2 -24.74 -13.03 -1.34
N ASN A 3 -23.54 -13.53 -1.75
CA ASN A 3 -22.31 -13.34 -1.01
C ASN A 3 -22.12 -11.84 -0.73
N LYS A 4 -22.03 -11.46 0.54
CA LYS A 4 -21.74 -10.10 0.93
C LYS A 4 -20.29 -9.81 0.57
N MET A 5 -20.06 -8.99 -0.44
CA MET A 5 -18.70 -8.51 -0.76
C MET A 5 -18.17 -7.70 0.42
N LEU A 6 -16.92 -7.96 0.80
CA LEU A 6 -16.18 -7.07 1.68
C LEU A 6 -15.92 -5.76 0.92
N ASP A 7 -16.28 -4.65 1.51
CA ASP A 7 -15.87 -3.35 1.00
C ASP A 7 -14.37 -3.15 1.31
N ILE A 8 -13.54 -3.27 0.27
CA ILE A 8 -12.08 -3.13 0.39
C ILE A 8 -11.71 -1.72 0.90
N ASN A 9 -12.60 -0.74 0.75
CA ASN A 9 -12.37 0.65 1.13
C ASN A 9 -12.62 0.89 2.62
N GLU A 10 -13.48 0.10 3.29
CA GLU A 10 -13.65 0.17 4.76
C GLU A 10 -12.38 -0.29 5.50
N THR A 11 -11.55 -1.16 4.89
CA THR A 11 -10.30 -1.60 5.52
C THR A 11 -9.18 -0.54 5.52
N CYS A 12 -9.36 0.60 4.82
CA CYS A 12 -8.39 1.71 4.83
C CYS A 12 -8.74 2.83 5.82
N SER A 13 -9.97 2.91 6.32
CA SER A 13 -10.44 3.98 7.23
C SER A 13 -10.82 3.48 8.63
N ALA A 14 -11.18 2.21 8.78
CA ALA A 14 -11.29 1.57 10.09
C ALA A 14 -9.90 1.08 10.53
N ASP A 15 -9.64 1.02 11.84
CA ASP A 15 -8.47 0.31 12.37
C ASP A 15 -8.39 -1.05 11.62
N PRO A 16 -7.33 -1.30 10.83
CA PRO A 16 -7.21 -2.54 10.05
C PRO A 16 -7.25 -3.82 10.92
N ARG A 17 -7.30 -3.66 12.23
CA ARG A 17 -7.35 -4.71 13.25
C ARG A 17 -8.76 -5.02 13.77
N SER A 18 -9.78 -4.22 13.40
CA SER A 18 -11.17 -4.44 13.85
C SER A 18 -11.82 -5.66 13.18
N SER A 19 -11.32 -6.10 12.02
CA SER A 19 -11.73 -7.33 11.33
C SER A 19 -10.50 -8.14 10.93
N LYS A 20 -10.49 -9.43 11.25
CA LYS A 20 -9.41 -10.36 10.88
C LYS A 20 -9.57 -10.80 9.44
N ILE A 21 -8.99 -10.04 8.51
CA ILE A 21 -9.02 -10.35 7.07
C ILE A 21 -7.77 -11.12 6.67
N ARG A 22 -7.96 -12.34 6.22
CA ARG A 22 -6.89 -13.15 5.63
C ARG A 22 -6.55 -12.63 4.24
N THR A 23 -5.31 -12.22 4.01
CA THR A 23 -4.85 -11.74 2.71
C THR A 23 -4.02 -12.81 2.00
N LEU A 24 -4.52 -13.27 0.86
CA LEU A 24 -3.83 -14.17 -0.06
C LEU A 24 -3.35 -13.39 -1.28
N MET A 25 -2.04 -13.29 -1.48
CA MET A 25 -1.45 -12.75 -2.69
C MET A 25 -1.07 -13.90 -3.62
N LEU A 26 -1.53 -13.87 -4.87
CA LEU A 26 -1.19 -14.83 -5.92
C LEU A 26 -0.25 -14.15 -6.92
N MET A 27 1.00 -14.60 -7.00
CA MET A 27 1.96 -14.13 -8.01
C MET A 27 1.63 -14.78 -9.35
N VAL A 28 0.60 -14.25 -10.03
CA VAL A 28 0.08 -14.85 -11.28
C VAL A 28 1.07 -14.79 -12.43
N THR A 29 2.05 -13.89 -12.38
CA THR A 29 3.16 -13.83 -13.33
C THR A 29 4.34 -13.07 -12.73
N ASN A 30 5.57 -13.52 -13.06
CA ASN A 30 6.80 -12.82 -12.72
C ASN A 30 7.29 -11.88 -13.84
N SER A 31 6.50 -11.73 -14.92
CA SER A 31 6.78 -10.80 -16.03
C SER A 31 6.12 -9.44 -15.79
N CYS A 32 6.77 -8.40 -16.31
CA CYS A 32 6.20 -7.05 -16.39
C CYS A 32 6.57 -6.43 -17.73
N ASN A 33 5.65 -5.67 -18.30
CA ASN A 33 5.89 -4.90 -19.54
C ASN A 33 6.55 -3.53 -19.30
N LEU A 34 6.73 -3.12 -18.02
CA LEU A 34 7.43 -1.90 -17.65
C LEU A 34 8.70 -2.18 -16.86
N ASN A 35 9.59 -1.18 -16.81
CA ASN A 35 10.81 -1.18 -16.01
C ASN A 35 10.89 0.12 -15.17
N CYS A 36 10.00 0.24 -14.17
CA CYS A 36 9.94 1.41 -13.30
C CYS A 36 11.25 1.61 -12.54
N VAL A 37 11.71 2.85 -12.41
CA VAL A 37 13.03 3.19 -11.82
C VAL A 37 13.22 2.75 -10.38
N TYR A 38 12.15 2.58 -9.64
CA TYR A 38 12.12 2.20 -8.22
C TYR A 38 11.57 0.79 -7.97
N CYS A 39 11.38 -0.02 -9.04
CA CYS A 39 10.71 -1.31 -8.89
C CYS A 39 11.48 -2.24 -7.95
N TYR A 40 10.84 -2.64 -6.85
CA TYR A 40 11.42 -3.60 -5.92
C TYR A 40 11.43 -5.03 -6.49
N GLU A 41 10.60 -5.34 -7.48
CA GLU A 41 10.58 -6.61 -8.20
C GLU A 41 11.70 -6.63 -9.25
N SER A 42 12.93 -6.83 -8.78
CA SER A 42 14.14 -6.71 -9.59
C SER A 42 14.54 -8.00 -10.33
N HIS A 43 13.91 -9.15 -9.99
CA HIS A 43 14.24 -10.46 -10.55
C HIS A 43 13.08 -10.99 -11.42
N LYS A 44 12.65 -10.18 -12.38
CA LYS A 44 11.55 -10.55 -13.29
C LYS A 44 11.95 -11.74 -14.17
N THR A 45 11.00 -12.66 -14.37
CA THR A 45 11.15 -13.85 -15.22
C THR A 45 9.90 -14.03 -16.08
N SER A 46 9.89 -15.06 -16.94
CA SER A 46 8.73 -15.39 -17.76
C SER A 46 7.74 -16.37 -17.09
N HIS A 47 7.95 -16.72 -15.83
CA HIS A 47 7.08 -17.67 -15.13
C HIS A 47 5.66 -17.12 -14.97
N LYS A 48 4.71 -18.02 -15.05
CA LYS A 48 3.29 -17.76 -14.86
C LYS A 48 2.69 -18.88 -14.02
N MET A 49 1.76 -18.53 -13.14
CA MET A 49 0.97 -19.46 -12.34
C MET A 49 -0.02 -20.18 -13.24
N ASP A 50 -0.25 -21.46 -13.01
CA ASP A 50 -1.34 -22.19 -13.63
C ASP A 50 -2.64 -22.13 -12.80
N PHE A 51 -3.75 -22.51 -13.41
CA PHE A 51 -5.07 -22.47 -12.78
C PHE A 51 -5.17 -23.38 -11.55
N ASP A 52 -4.59 -24.59 -11.61
CA ASP A 52 -4.68 -25.55 -10.52
C ASP A 52 -3.87 -25.11 -9.30
N THR A 53 -2.75 -24.45 -9.51
CA THR A 53 -1.95 -23.83 -8.44
C THR A 53 -2.72 -22.70 -7.76
N ALA A 54 -3.31 -21.77 -8.53
CA ALA A 54 -4.15 -20.70 -7.99
C ALA A 54 -5.34 -21.25 -7.21
N LYS A 55 -6.01 -22.25 -7.78
CA LYS A 55 -7.19 -22.91 -7.17
C LYS A 55 -6.83 -23.57 -5.84
N ARG A 56 -5.72 -24.33 -5.77
CA ARG A 56 -5.27 -24.94 -4.51
C ARG A 56 -5.02 -23.89 -3.45
N ALA A 57 -4.24 -22.87 -3.76
CA ALA A 57 -3.93 -21.79 -2.81
C ALA A 57 -5.19 -21.10 -2.26
N ILE A 58 -6.18 -20.88 -3.12
CA ILE A 58 -7.47 -20.29 -2.71
C ILE A 58 -8.25 -21.23 -1.79
N LEU A 59 -8.33 -22.51 -2.13
CA LEU A 59 -9.05 -23.49 -1.30
C LEU A 59 -8.39 -23.67 0.05
N ASP A 60 -7.06 -23.78 0.10
CA ASP A 60 -6.28 -23.91 1.34
C ASP A 60 -6.58 -22.75 2.31
N VAL A 61 -6.63 -21.50 1.80
CA VAL A 61 -6.96 -20.32 2.63
C VAL A 61 -8.40 -20.34 3.11
N PHE A 62 -9.36 -20.82 2.32
CA PHE A 62 -10.76 -20.95 2.76
C PHE A 62 -10.99 -22.09 3.75
N ASP A 63 -10.07 -23.03 3.84
CA ASP A 63 -10.09 -24.09 4.87
C ASP A 63 -9.49 -23.60 6.21
N GLU A 64 -8.75 -22.49 6.23
CA GLU A 64 -8.30 -21.84 7.46
C GLU A 64 -9.49 -21.30 8.27
N THR A 65 -9.34 -21.21 9.59
CA THR A 65 -10.37 -20.71 10.51
C THR A 65 -9.88 -19.49 11.28
N GLY A 66 -10.80 -18.73 11.83
CA GLY A 66 -10.48 -17.58 12.69
C GLY A 66 -10.36 -16.25 11.97
N PHE A 67 -10.83 -16.18 10.71
CA PHE A 67 -10.92 -14.95 9.92
C PHE A 67 -12.36 -14.55 9.65
N ASP A 68 -12.60 -13.23 9.53
CA ASP A 68 -13.91 -12.67 9.20
C ASP A 68 -14.15 -12.62 7.69
N GLY A 69 -13.06 -12.70 6.89
CA GLY A 69 -13.11 -12.70 5.44
C GLY A 69 -11.74 -12.91 4.79
N VAL A 70 -11.74 -13.04 3.47
CA VAL A 70 -10.53 -13.28 2.67
C VAL A 70 -10.38 -12.22 1.58
N SER A 71 -9.20 -11.58 1.51
CA SER A 71 -8.79 -10.72 0.40
C SER A 71 -7.84 -11.48 -0.51
N ILE A 72 -8.28 -11.79 -1.73
CA ILE A 72 -7.48 -12.44 -2.76
C ILE A 72 -6.93 -11.37 -3.70
N GLN A 73 -5.61 -11.26 -3.78
CA GLN A 73 -4.92 -10.25 -4.55
C GLN A 73 -4.10 -10.89 -5.67
N PHE A 74 -4.46 -10.61 -6.91
CA PHE A 74 -3.66 -10.99 -8.07
C PHE A 74 -2.49 -10.02 -8.21
N MET A 75 -1.29 -10.53 -8.03
CA MET A 75 -0.04 -9.78 -8.00
C MET A 75 0.91 -10.33 -9.07
N GLY A 76 2.05 -9.67 -9.20
CA GLY A 76 3.11 -10.08 -10.11
C GLY A 76 3.88 -8.87 -10.60
N GLY A 77 4.71 -9.05 -11.61
CA GLY A 77 5.32 -7.91 -12.29
C GLY A 77 4.24 -6.97 -12.86
N GLU A 78 3.40 -7.52 -13.76
CA GLU A 78 2.14 -6.89 -14.19
C GLU A 78 1.07 -7.98 -14.32
N PRO A 79 0.08 -8.04 -13.42
CA PRO A 79 -0.88 -9.14 -13.39
C PRO A 79 -1.76 -9.24 -14.64
N LEU A 80 -2.02 -8.13 -15.35
CA LEU A 80 -2.81 -8.18 -16.59
C LEU A 80 -2.12 -8.92 -17.75
N LEU A 81 -0.82 -9.22 -17.65
CA LEU A 81 -0.16 -10.17 -18.56
C LEU A 81 -0.68 -11.61 -18.39
N ALA A 82 -1.34 -11.89 -17.26
CA ALA A 82 -2.00 -13.16 -16.97
C ALA A 82 -3.53 -12.98 -16.87
N PHE A 83 -4.12 -12.02 -17.59
CA PHE A 83 -5.55 -11.74 -17.54
C PHE A 83 -6.43 -12.99 -17.79
N PRO A 84 -6.12 -13.91 -18.73
CA PRO A 84 -6.91 -15.13 -18.87
C PRO A 84 -7.00 -15.94 -17.57
N LEU A 85 -5.89 -16.09 -16.84
CA LEU A 85 -5.89 -16.78 -15.54
C LEU A 85 -6.73 -16.03 -14.50
N ILE A 86 -6.60 -14.71 -14.41
CA ILE A 86 -7.39 -13.87 -13.48
C ILE A 86 -8.88 -14.07 -13.76
N LYS A 87 -9.27 -14.03 -15.04
CA LYS A 87 -10.64 -14.25 -15.47
C LYS A 87 -11.15 -15.64 -15.07
N ASP A 88 -10.42 -16.68 -15.45
CA ASP A 88 -10.82 -18.07 -15.21
C ASP A 88 -10.95 -18.36 -13.71
N VAL A 89 -10.00 -17.92 -12.90
CA VAL A 89 -10.03 -18.06 -11.43
C VAL A 89 -11.20 -17.29 -10.82
N SER A 90 -11.44 -16.06 -11.27
CA SER A 90 -12.54 -15.25 -10.76
C SER A 90 -13.89 -15.88 -11.10
N GLU A 91 -14.11 -16.27 -12.35
CA GLU A 91 -15.36 -16.89 -12.79
C GLU A 91 -15.59 -18.26 -12.12
N TRP A 92 -14.53 -19.06 -11.94
CA TRP A 92 -14.59 -20.30 -11.17
C TRP A 92 -15.02 -20.03 -9.72
N LEU A 93 -14.40 -19.07 -9.04
CA LEU A 93 -14.69 -18.74 -7.64
C LEU A 93 -16.11 -18.21 -7.47
N TRP A 94 -16.60 -17.40 -8.39
CA TRP A 94 -17.98 -16.88 -8.37
C TRP A 94 -19.06 -17.96 -8.47
N ASN A 95 -18.72 -19.10 -9.06
CA ASN A 95 -19.62 -20.26 -9.16
C ASN A 95 -19.47 -21.23 -7.99
N LYS A 96 -18.64 -20.88 -6.96
CA LYS A 96 -18.49 -21.70 -5.76
C LYS A 96 -19.37 -21.19 -4.62
N ASN A 97 -19.86 -22.11 -3.79
CA ASN A 97 -20.54 -21.76 -2.56
C ASN A 97 -19.50 -21.57 -1.44
N ILE A 98 -18.90 -20.39 -1.39
CA ILE A 98 -17.91 -20.02 -0.38
C ILE A 98 -18.64 -19.48 0.86
N LYS A 99 -18.29 -19.98 2.03
CA LYS A 99 -18.94 -19.62 3.32
C LYS A 99 -18.49 -18.25 3.85
N TYR A 100 -17.25 -17.84 3.55
CA TYR A 100 -16.67 -16.59 4.01
C TYR A 100 -16.89 -15.46 3.01
N PRO A 101 -17.08 -14.21 3.48
CA PRO A 101 -16.97 -13.04 2.62
C PRO A 101 -15.58 -12.99 1.98
N TYR A 102 -15.50 -12.58 0.73
CA TYR A 102 -14.21 -12.40 0.07
C TYR A 102 -14.24 -11.24 -0.91
N SER A 103 -13.06 -10.72 -1.21
CA SER A 103 -12.85 -9.70 -2.23
C SER A 103 -11.77 -10.15 -3.22
N LEU A 104 -11.89 -9.71 -4.48
CA LEU A 104 -10.87 -9.88 -5.52
C LEU A 104 -10.30 -8.54 -5.90
N PHE A 105 -8.97 -8.46 -5.98
CA PHE A 105 -8.25 -7.25 -6.31
C PHE A 105 -7.04 -7.57 -7.19
N ALA A 106 -6.69 -6.66 -8.11
CA ALA A 106 -5.41 -6.69 -8.79
C ALA A 106 -4.80 -5.27 -8.84
N ALA A 107 -3.50 -5.16 -8.49
CA ALA A 107 -2.75 -3.93 -8.68
C ALA A 107 -2.13 -3.92 -10.08
N THR A 108 -2.41 -2.89 -10.87
CA THR A 108 -1.93 -2.81 -12.27
C THR A 108 -1.28 -1.48 -12.59
N ASN A 109 -0.36 -1.50 -13.55
CA ASN A 109 0.18 -0.29 -14.16
C ASN A 109 -0.78 0.34 -15.20
N GLY A 110 -1.89 -0.32 -15.54
CA GLY A 110 -2.96 0.17 -16.40
C GLY A 110 -2.69 0.15 -17.90
N THR A 111 -1.46 -0.14 -18.33
CA THR A 111 -1.06 0.03 -19.75
C THR A 111 -1.56 -1.07 -20.69
N LEU A 112 -2.02 -2.20 -20.16
CA LEU A 112 -2.43 -3.36 -20.94
C LEU A 112 -3.94 -3.49 -21.10
N LEU A 113 -4.71 -2.59 -20.51
CA LEU A 113 -6.17 -2.59 -20.61
C LEU A 113 -6.62 -2.34 -22.04
N ASN A 114 -7.05 -3.38 -22.72
CA ASN A 114 -7.73 -3.30 -24.02
C ASN A 114 -9.24 -3.31 -23.85
N GLU A 115 -9.99 -3.11 -24.93
CA GLU A 115 -11.44 -3.02 -24.91
C GLU A 115 -12.13 -4.28 -24.38
N ASP A 116 -11.63 -5.48 -24.71
CA ASP A 116 -12.21 -6.75 -24.21
C ASP A 116 -12.04 -6.86 -22.68
N MET A 117 -10.88 -6.47 -22.16
CA MET A 117 -10.63 -6.41 -20.71
C MET A 117 -11.53 -5.38 -20.04
N LYS A 118 -11.66 -4.17 -20.61
CA LYS A 118 -12.54 -3.13 -20.07
C LYS A 118 -14.00 -3.60 -20.02
N VAL A 119 -14.50 -4.23 -21.08
CA VAL A 119 -15.85 -4.80 -21.08
C VAL A 119 -16.03 -5.81 -19.94
N TRP A 120 -15.09 -6.75 -19.79
CA TRP A 120 -15.18 -7.77 -18.75
C TRP A 120 -15.10 -7.16 -17.33
N PHE A 121 -14.14 -6.26 -17.07
CA PHE A 121 -14.00 -5.62 -15.76
C PHE A 121 -15.21 -4.72 -15.43
N THR A 122 -15.73 -3.96 -16.39
CA THR A 122 -16.91 -3.13 -16.20
C THR A 122 -18.14 -3.98 -15.84
N ALA A 123 -18.34 -5.08 -16.53
CA ALA A 123 -19.44 -6.03 -16.24
C ALA A 123 -19.32 -6.65 -14.82
N ASN A 124 -18.10 -6.76 -14.30
CA ASN A 124 -17.81 -7.41 -13.03
C ASN A 124 -17.25 -6.47 -11.93
N LYS A 125 -17.36 -5.14 -12.11
CA LYS A 125 -16.74 -4.13 -11.23
C LYS A 125 -17.12 -4.22 -9.75
N HIS A 126 -18.26 -4.84 -9.44
CA HIS A 126 -18.73 -5.06 -8.06
C HIS A 126 -18.20 -6.39 -7.47
N ARG A 127 -17.42 -7.17 -8.22
CA ARG A 127 -16.92 -8.49 -7.81
C ARG A 127 -15.39 -8.57 -7.83
N ILE A 128 -14.74 -7.69 -8.61
CA ILE A 128 -13.29 -7.53 -8.69
C ILE A 128 -12.96 -6.07 -8.91
N SER A 129 -11.92 -5.57 -8.25
CA SER A 129 -11.44 -4.22 -8.45
C SER A 129 -10.00 -4.17 -8.94
N LEU A 130 -9.66 -3.13 -9.71
CA LEU A 130 -8.31 -2.81 -10.10
C LEU A 130 -7.81 -1.59 -9.31
N GLY A 131 -6.61 -1.69 -8.74
CA GLY A 131 -5.88 -0.57 -8.17
C GLY A 131 -4.87 -0.04 -9.20
N LEU A 132 -5.06 1.20 -9.63
CA LEU A 132 -4.14 1.84 -10.57
C LEU A 132 -2.86 2.30 -9.88
N SER A 133 -1.73 2.02 -10.51
CA SER A 133 -0.43 2.60 -10.15
C SER A 133 -0.07 3.73 -11.13
N PHE A 134 -0.14 4.99 -10.66
CA PHE A 134 0.15 6.17 -11.48
C PHE A 134 0.78 7.28 -10.64
N ASP A 135 1.88 7.88 -11.09
CA ASP A 135 2.78 8.65 -10.22
C ASP A 135 2.59 10.17 -10.29
N GLY A 136 1.58 10.67 -10.98
CA GLY A 136 1.31 12.09 -11.09
C GLY A 136 1.24 12.59 -12.52
N ASP A 137 1.85 13.73 -12.85
CA ASP A 137 1.79 14.30 -14.19
C ASP A 137 2.45 13.41 -15.27
N VAL A 138 2.23 13.78 -16.52
CA VAL A 138 2.77 13.04 -17.69
C VAL A 138 4.30 12.88 -17.62
N ASN A 139 5.00 13.92 -17.19
CA ASN A 139 6.47 13.89 -17.13
C ASN A 139 6.96 12.95 -16.03
N THR A 140 6.37 13.03 -14.84
CA THR A 140 6.69 12.17 -13.72
C THR A 140 6.36 10.71 -14.03
N GLN A 141 5.16 10.43 -14.56
CA GLN A 141 4.76 9.10 -14.98
C GLN A 141 5.75 8.51 -16.00
N ASN A 142 6.09 9.27 -17.03
CA ASN A 142 7.02 8.84 -18.07
C ASN A 142 8.43 8.58 -17.53
N THR A 143 8.94 9.45 -16.69
CA THR A 143 10.26 9.29 -16.06
C THR A 143 10.31 8.08 -15.14
N ASN A 144 9.30 7.91 -14.29
CA ASN A 144 9.28 6.86 -13.30
C ASN A 144 8.91 5.49 -13.89
N ARG A 145 8.01 5.45 -14.89
CA ARG A 145 7.32 4.23 -15.35
C ARG A 145 7.43 4.03 -16.87
N SER A 146 8.64 4.11 -17.42
CA SER A 146 8.98 3.66 -18.79
C SER A 146 8.13 4.33 -19.88
N ASN A 147 7.93 5.65 -19.82
CA ASN A 147 7.15 6.41 -20.80
C ASN A 147 5.70 5.92 -20.99
N SER A 148 5.04 5.56 -19.90
CA SER A 148 3.74 4.89 -19.93
C SER A 148 2.52 5.80 -19.84
N ALA A 149 2.67 7.12 -19.67
CA ALA A 149 1.54 8.03 -19.41
C ALA A 149 0.44 7.95 -20.48
N SER A 150 0.81 7.94 -21.75
CA SER A 150 -0.16 7.89 -22.88
C SER A 150 -0.81 6.52 -23.08
N LEU A 151 -0.38 5.51 -22.37
CA LEU A 151 -0.91 4.13 -22.44
C LEU A 151 -1.98 3.85 -21.38
N VAL A 152 -2.19 4.78 -20.44
CA VAL A 152 -3.11 4.59 -19.31
C VAL A 152 -4.36 5.43 -19.52
N ASP A 153 -5.51 4.80 -19.47
CA ASP A 153 -6.83 5.44 -19.51
C ASP A 153 -7.27 5.80 -18.07
N LEU A 154 -6.91 7.00 -17.61
CA LEU A 154 -7.23 7.48 -16.27
C LEU A 154 -8.74 7.58 -16.03
N ASP A 155 -9.49 8.02 -17.05
CA ASP A 155 -10.95 8.19 -16.97
C ASP A 155 -11.63 6.85 -16.72
N TYR A 156 -11.16 5.78 -17.39
CA TYR A 156 -11.70 4.44 -17.19
C TYR A 156 -11.57 3.97 -15.72
N PHE A 157 -10.41 4.17 -15.08
CA PHE A 157 -10.21 3.78 -13.67
C PHE A 157 -11.07 4.62 -12.73
N ARG A 158 -11.08 5.94 -12.90
CA ARG A 158 -11.89 6.85 -12.09
C ARG A 158 -13.37 6.50 -12.17
N ASP A 159 -13.90 6.28 -13.37
CA ASP A 159 -15.34 6.12 -13.60
C ASP A 159 -15.81 4.69 -13.26
N THR A 160 -14.94 3.69 -13.39
CA THR A 160 -15.29 2.30 -13.10
C THR A 160 -15.22 2.01 -11.59
N TRP A 161 -14.20 2.53 -10.90
CA TRP A 161 -13.99 2.34 -9.46
C TRP A 161 -13.69 3.67 -8.76
N PRO A 162 -14.67 4.58 -8.63
CA PRO A 162 -14.44 5.91 -8.04
C PRO A 162 -13.94 5.88 -6.59
N GLU A 163 -14.23 4.80 -5.86
CA GLU A 163 -13.78 4.59 -4.49
C GLU A 163 -12.39 3.92 -4.38
N SER A 164 -11.83 3.43 -5.49
CA SER A 164 -10.49 2.84 -5.47
C SER A 164 -9.40 3.91 -5.41
N SER A 165 -8.33 3.61 -4.65
CA SER A 165 -7.20 4.51 -4.58
C SER A 165 -6.29 4.38 -5.81
N VAL A 166 -5.78 5.52 -6.32
CA VAL A 166 -4.61 5.53 -7.18
C VAL A 166 -3.34 5.46 -6.32
N LYS A 167 -2.43 4.54 -6.67
CA LYS A 167 -1.15 4.40 -5.99
C LYS A 167 -0.09 5.26 -6.67
N MET A 168 0.40 6.26 -5.97
CA MET A 168 1.50 7.14 -6.38
C MET A 168 2.78 6.79 -5.62
N THR A 169 3.87 6.52 -6.33
CA THR A 169 5.16 6.23 -5.73
C THR A 169 6.16 7.35 -6.03
N ILE A 170 6.77 7.89 -4.99
CA ILE A 170 7.70 9.01 -5.08
C ILE A 170 9.12 8.45 -5.17
N SER A 171 9.80 8.72 -6.29
CA SER A 171 11.24 8.43 -6.47
C SER A 171 12.10 9.62 -6.03
N THR A 172 13.42 9.43 -5.99
CA THR A 172 14.38 10.51 -5.74
C THR A 172 14.21 11.68 -6.73
N ASP A 173 13.96 11.37 -8.00
CA ASP A 173 13.85 12.37 -9.07
C ASP A 173 12.50 13.07 -9.10
N SER A 174 11.43 12.36 -8.68
CA SER A 174 10.05 12.89 -8.68
C SER A 174 9.68 13.64 -7.40
N LEU A 175 10.46 13.50 -6.33
CA LEU A 175 10.16 14.12 -5.03
C LEU A 175 9.91 15.64 -5.13
N LYS A 176 10.66 16.33 -5.95
CA LYS A 176 10.54 17.79 -6.14
C LYS A 176 9.20 18.24 -6.76
N TYR A 177 8.44 17.30 -7.31
CA TYR A 177 7.14 17.53 -7.94
C TYR A 177 5.98 16.91 -7.15
N LEU A 178 6.21 16.51 -5.87
CA LEU A 178 5.19 15.82 -5.06
C LEU A 178 3.86 16.58 -5.03
N CYS A 179 3.90 17.87 -4.68
CA CYS A 179 2.69 18.68 -4.58
C CYS A 179 1.97 18.78 -5.94
N GLU A 180 2.69 19.08 -7.00
CA GLU A 180 2.16 19.17 -8.37
C GLU A 180 1.54 17.86 -8.84
N ASN A 181 2.17 16.72 -8.52
CA ASN A 181 1.68 15.39 -8.88
C ASN A 181 0.40 15.00 -8.13
N VAL A 182 0.27 15.36 -6.86
CA VAL A 182 -0.97 15.16 -6.11
C VAL A 182 -2.08 16.03 -6.70
N VAL A 183 -1.81 17.32 -6.96
CA VAL A 183 -2.77 18.24 -7.57
C VAL A 183 -3.22 17.72 -8.94
N PHE A 184 -2.30 17.25 -9.77
CA PHE A 184 -2.63 16.66 -11.07
C PHE A 184 -3.63 15.49 -10.94
N LEU A 185 -3.41 14.57 -9.98
CA LEU A 185 -4.32 13.44 -9.76
C LEU A 185 -5.70 13.91 -9.29
N GLU A 186 -5.75 14.90 -8.38
CA GLU A 186 -7.02 15.49 -7.93
C GLU A 186 -7.78 16.20 -9.06
N GLU A 187 -7.08 16.94 -9.91
CA GLU A 187 -7.67 17.60 -11.09
C GLU A 187 -8.20 16.60 -12.12
N ASN A 188 -7.63 15.37 -12.16
CA ASN A 188 -8.17 14.26 -12.93
C ASN A 188 -9.27 13.48 -12.18
N GLY A 189 -9.76 13.98 -11.03
CA GLY A 189 -10.91 13.48 -10.31
C GLY A 189 -10.65 12.31 -9.36
N PHE A 190 -9.38 12.01 -9.02
CA PHE A 190 -9.07 11.01 -8.01
C PHE A 190 -9.22 11.58 -6.60
N THR A 191 -10.07 10.95 -5.79
CA THR A 191 -10.38 11.37 -4.42
C THR A 191 -9.65 10.54 -3.36
N LYS A 192 -8.89 9.51 -3.75
CA LYS A 192 -8.09 8.66 -2.86
C LYS A 192 -6.72 8.43 -3.47
N ILE A 193 -5.73 9.21 -3.04
CA ILE A 193 -4.35 9.15 -3.54
C ILE A 193 -3.46 8.52 -2.46
N LYS A 194 -3.08 7.27 -2.67
CA LYS A 194 -2.21 6.53 -1.76
C LYS A 194 -0.74 6.75 -2.14
N THR A 195 -0.04 7.53 -1.36
CA THR A 195 1.30 8.04 -1.67
C THR A 195 2.33 7.48 -0.71
N ASP A 196 3.43 6.92 -1.25
CA ASP A 196 4.56 6.43 -0.47
C ASP A 196 5.89 6.78 -1.14
N LEU A 197 6.93 6.98 -0.32
CA LEU A 197 8.32 7.05 -0.79
C LEU A 197 8.77 5.68 -1.29
N ALA A 198 9.39 5.63 -2.46
CA ALA A 198 9.96 4.41 -3.00
C ALA A 198 11.04 3.84 -2.08
N TYR A 199 10.99 2.54 -1.80
CA TYR A 199 12.13 1.84 -1.18
C TYR A 199 13.19 1.59 -2.24
N MET A 200 14.19 2.48 -2.28
CA MET A 200 15.29 2.45 -3.26
C MET A 200 16.58 3.04 -2.67
N HIS A 201 17.68 2.82 -3.36
CA HIS A 201 18.95 3.51 -3.05
C HIS A 201 18.94 4.96 -3.56
N GLY A 202 19.86 5.77 -3.07
CA GLY A 202 20.06 7.14 -3.56
C GLY A 202 19.39 8.24 -2.71
N TRP A 203 18.60 7.90 -1.71
CA TRP A 203 18.09 8.88 -0.77
C TRP A 203 19.20 9.53 0.05
N THR A 204 19.19 10.87 0.15
CA THR A 204 20.21 11.68 0.84
C THR A 204 19.57 12.63 1.85
N LYS A 205 20.40 13.30 2.67
CA LYS A 205 19.93 14.35 3.58
C LYS A 205 19.26 15.51 2.84
N GLN A 206 19.67 15.83 1.62
CA GLN A 206 19.04 16.89 0.81
C GLN A 206 17.60 16.51 0.44
N HIS A 207 17.32 15.23 0.19
CA HIS A 207 15.95 14.77 -0.03
C HIS A 207 15.06 14.92 1.21
N LEU A 208 15.61 14.89 2.45
CA LEU A 208 14.80 15.20 3.65
C LEU A 208 14.41 16.68 3.70
N VAL A 209 15.30 17.58 3.28
CA VAL A 209 14.96 19.01 3.17
C VAL A 209 13.87 19.21 2.13
N LEU A 210 14.05 18.64 0.94
CA LEU A 210 13.07 18.73 -0.13
C LEU A 210 11.72 18.07 0.26
N TRP A 211 11.76 16.95 0.98
CA TRP A 211 10.56 16.30 1.53
C TRP A 211 9.78 17.24 2.45
N ASN A 212 10.47 17.90 3.37
CA ASN A 212 9.88 18.89 4.27
C ASN A 212 9.27 20.08 3.50
N GLU A 213 9.95 20.57 2.47
CA GLU A 213 9.44 21.66 1.61
C GLU A 213 8.18 21.24 0.85
N GLN A 214 8.20 20.06 0.21
CA GLN A 214 7.08 19.55 -0.56
C GLN A 214 5.85 19.24 0.32
N LEU A 215 6.05 18.69 1.51
CA LEU A 215 4.97 18.51 2.48
C LEU A 215 4.39 19.84 2.96
N SER A 216 5.23 20.86 3.12
CA SER A 216 4.76 22.21 3.46
C SER A 216 3.90 22.81 2.34
N LEU A 217 4.32 22.67 1.08
CA LEU A 217 3.55 23.12 -0.10
C LEU A 217 2.20 22.41 -0.17
N LEU A 218 2.20 21.08 -0.09
CA LEU A 218 0.98 20.28 -0.15
C LEU A 218 0.03 20.58 1.01
N LYS A 219 0.55 20.73 2.23
CA LYS A 219 -0.24 21.16 3.39
C LYS A 219 -0.93 22.50 3.15
N ASN A 220 -0.17 23.50 2.68
CA ASN A 220 -0.72 24.83 2.40
C ASN A 220 -1.78 24.77 1.28
N TYR A 221 -1.56 23.98 0.24
CA TYR A 221 -2.55 23.76 -0.81
C TYR A 221 -3.91 23.32 -0.25
N TYR A 222 -3.93 22.36 0.69
CA TYR A 222 -5.18 21.91 1.31
C TYR A 222 -5.78 22.94 2.28
N LEU A 223 -4.96 23.66 3.02
CA LEU A 223 -5.43 24.69 3.96
C LEU A 223 -6.01 25.90 3.26
N ASP A 224 -5.35 26.39 2.20
CA ASP A 224 -5.74 27.62 1.47
C ASP A 224 -6.97 27.39 0.59
N SER A 225 -7.10 26.22 0.00
CA SER A 225 -8.21 25.89 -0.91
C SER A 225 -9.49 25.45 -0.19
N ASN A 226 -9.43 25.19 1.11
CA ASN A 226 -10.50 24.57 1.91
C ASN A 226 -11.07 23.30 1.26
N ARG A 227 -10.19 22.51 0.63
CA ARG A 227 -10.53 21.26 -0.07
C ARG A 227 -10.46 20.08 0.89
N ASP A 228 -11.18 19.02 0.54
CA ASP A 228 -11.05 17.74 1.21
C ASP A 228 -9.65 17.15 0.97
N MET A 229 -9.12 16.48 1.98
CA MET A 229 -7.81 15.82 1.91
C MET A 229 -7.93 14.49 1.18
N HIS A 230 -7.38 14.40 0.00
CA HIS A 230 -7.39 13.18 -0.82
C HIS A 230 -6.08 12.39 -0.75
N CYS A 231 -4.99 13.02 -0.30
CA CYS A 231 -3.67 12.41 -0.21
C CYS A 231 -3.44 11.73 1.13
N SER A 232 -2.98 10.48 1.12
CA SER A 232 -2.75 9.67 2.33
C SER A 232 -1.64 10.18 3.26
N LEU A 233 -0.79 11.10 2.81
CA LEU A 233 0.36 11.58 3.59
C LEU A 233 -0.02 12.28 4.91
N PHE A 234 -1.22 12.86 5.00
CA PHE A 234 -1.69 13.56 6.19
C PHE A 234 -2.81 12.81 6.94
N ASN A 235 -3.12 11.57 6.52
CA ASN A 235 -4.25 10.80 7.06
C ASN A 235 -3.87 9.89 8.25
N THR A 236 -2.71 10.09 8.89
CA THR A 236 -2.37 9.30 10.08
C THR A 236 -3.26 9.74 11.25
N PRO A 237 -4.11 8.86 11.80
CA PRO A 237 -5.00 9.20 12.90
C PRO A 237 -4.23 9.51 14.19
N ILE A 238 -4.70 10.48 14.97
CA ILE A 238 -4.07 10.87 16.25
C ILE A 238 -4.13 9.72 17.25
N ASP A 239 -5.26 9.05 17.34
CA ASP A 239 -5.46 7.88 18.21
C ASP A 239 -4.52 6.73 17.88
N ALA A 240 -4.19 6.53 16.60
CA ALA A 240 -3.17 5.54 16.21
C ALA A 240 -1.77 5.89 16.72
N ILE A 241 -1.43 7.19 16.84
CA ILE A 241 -0.15 7.64 17.41
C ILE A 241 -0.16 7.50 18.94
N LEU A 242 -1.29 7.81 19.58
CA LEU A 242 -1.46 7.74 21.03
C LEU A 242 -1.71 6.32 21.54
N SER A 243 -1.95 5.37 20.66
CA SER A 243 -2.22 3.97 21.04
C SER A 243 -1.08 3.41 21.90
N GLU A 244 -1.44 2.81 23.01
CA GLU A 244 -0.53 2.03 23.85
C GLU A 244 -0.26 0.63 23.30
N GLU A 245 -1.05 0.20 22.32
CA GLU A 245 -0.83 -1.06 21.64
C GLU A 245 0.45 -0.99 20.79
N ARG A 246 1.38 -1.88 21.11
CA ARG A 246 2.66 -1.99 20.42
C ARG A 246 2.64 -3.19 19.48
N HIS A 247 2.87 -2.95 18.21
CA HIS A 247 2.94 -3.98 17.19
C HIS A 247 4.36 -4.10 16.66
N ALA A 248 4.83 -5.33 16.47
CA ALA A 248 6.14 -5.59 15.87
C ALA A 248 6.27 -5.00 14.47
N LYS A 249 5.18 -5.07 13.74
CA LYS A 249 5.06 -4.59 12.36
C LYS A 249 3.64 -4.12 12.12
N ARG A 250 3.49 -3.10 11.27
CA ARG A 250 2.18 -2.55 10.94
C ARG A 250 1.39 -3.44 9.98
N CYS A 251 2.07 -4.23 9.18
CA CYS A 251 1.43 -5.16 8.25
C CYS A 251 1.33 -6.56 8.85
N SER A 252 0.33 -7.33 8.44
CA SER A 252 0.11 -8.72 8.86
C SER A 252 0.96 -9.74 8.08
N CYS A 253 2.10 -9.31 7.53
CA CYS A 253 3.03 -10.15 6.78
C CYS A 253 3.45 -11.39 7.57
N GLY A 254 3.22 -12.59 7.00
CA GLY A 254 3.54 -13.87 7.62
C GLY A 254 2.62 -14.30 8.77
N GLU A 255 1.57 -13.51 9.06
CA GLU A 255 0.49 -13.84 10.01
C GLU A 255 -0.83 -14.00 9.25
N GLU A 256 -1.56 -12.89 9.05
CA GLU A 256 -2.81 -12.87 8.30
C GLU A 256 -2.59 -12.68 6.78
N MET A 257 -1.34 -12.54 6.34
CA MET A 257 -0.94 -12.37 4.95
C MET A 257 0.03 -13.45 4.51
N SER A 258 -0.20 -13.99 3.33
CA SER A 258 0.76 -14.84 2.62
C SER A 258 0.77 -14.54 1.13
N CYS A 259 1.87 -14.91 0.49
CA CYS A 259 2.06 -14.80 -0.96
C CYS A 259 2.40 -16.18 -1.52
N VAL A 260 1.64 -16.63 -2.50
CA VAL A 260 1.89 -17.89 -3.23
C VAL A 260 2.52 -17.54 -4.56
N ASP A 261 3.73 -18.03 -4.81
CA ASP A 261 4.44 -17.83 -6.08
C ASP A 261 3.86 -18.72 -7.18
N TRP A 262 4.28 -18.51 -8.40
CA TRP A 262 3.80 -19.17 -9.60
C TRP A 262 3.85 -20.72 -9.52
N ASP A 263 4.77 -21.28 -8.74
CA ASP A 263 4.97 -22.73 -8.55
C ASP A 263 4.25 -23.31 -7.32
N GLY A 264 3.52 -22.49 -6.59
CA GLY A 264 2.83 -22.87 -5.35
C GLY A 264 3.65 -22.69 -4.07
N THR A 265 4.89 -22.22 -4.16
CA THR A 265 5.71 -21.93 -2.97
C THR A 265 5.13 -20.73 -2.20
N ILE A 266 5.04 -20.88 -0.86
CA ILE A 266 4.43 -19.88 0.02
C ILE A 266 5.50 -19.00 0.66
N TYR A 267 5.29 -17.69 0.63
CA TYR A 267 6.13 -16.67 1.26
C TYR A 267 5.30 -15.80 2.21
N PRO A 268 5.92 -15.13 3.21
CA PRO A 268 5.21 -14.24 4.13
C PRO A 268 4.48 -13.07 3.46
N CYS A 269 5.04 -12.52 2.37
CA CYS A 269 4.41 -11.56 1.44
C CYS A 269 5.24 -11.49 0.15
N GLN A 270 4.76 -10.72 -0.85
CA GLN A 270 5.43 -10.54 -2.14
C GLN A 270 6.86 -10.00 -2.05
N MET A 271 7.21 -9.29 -0.98
CA MET A 271 8.59 -8.80 -0.78
C MET A 271 9.63 -9.90 -0.52
N PHE A 272 9.19 -11.06 -0.06
CA PHE A 272 10.04 -12.23 0.19
C PHE A 272 10.02 -13.23 -0.96
N ALA A 273 9.14 -13.05 -1.95
CA ALA A 273 9.09 -13.90 -3.13
C ALA A 273 10.31 -13.68 -4.06
N PRO A 274 10.71 -14.69 -4.86
CA PRO A 274 11.91 -14.63 -5.71
C PRO A 274 11.96 -13.46 -6.69
N ILE A 275 10.83 -12.98 -7.17
CA ILE A 275 10.78 -11.79 -8.04
C ILE A 275 11.29 -10.53 -7.34
N SER A 276 11.12 -10.46 -6.01
CA SER A 276 11.49 -9.29 -5.18
C SER A 276 12.81 -9.47 -4.45
N MET A 277 13.17 -10.69 -4.05
CA MET A 277 14.30 -10.96 -3.16
C MET A 277 15.09 -12.18 -3.60
N ASP A 278 16.42 -12.06 -3.55
CA ASP A 278 17.30 -13.19 -3.78
C ASP A 278 17.09 -14.28 -2.69
N SER A 279 17.14 -15.55 -3.12
CA SER A 279 16.94 -16.70 -2.23
C SER A 279 17.96 -16.78 -1.09
N THR A 280 19.20 -16.34 -1.32
CA THR A 280 20.23 -16.33 -0.26
C THR A 280 19.90 -15.34 0.84
N MET A 281 19.22 -14.25 0.49
CA MET A 281 18.75 -13.24 1.45
C MET A 281 17.51 -13.74 2.21
N TYR A 282 16.53 -14.32 1.51
CA TYR A 282 15.34 -14.91 2.15
C TYR A 282 15.70 -16.05 3.10
N ASN A 283 16.66 -16.91 2.75
CA ASN A 283 17.12 -18.02 3.60
C ASN A 283 17.64 -17.58 4.97
N LYS A 284 18.03 -16.31 5.17
CA LYS A 284 18.44 -15.79 6.47
C LYS A 284 17.26 -15.60 7.43
N VAL A 285 16.05 -15.55 6.92
CA VAL A 285 14.84 -15.20 7.70
C VAL A 285 13.68 -16.18 7.51
N LYS A 286 13.82 -17.22 6.70
CA LYS A 286 12.75 -18.18 6.39
C LYS A 286 12.22 -18.93 7.60
N ASP A 287 13.05 -19.12 8.61
CA ASP A 287 12.74 -19.87 9.82
C ASP A 287 12.37 -18.96 11.02
N ILE A 288 12.26 -17.64 10.79
CA ILE A 288 11.86 -16.68 11.82
C ILE A 288 10.35 -16.77 12.03
N ASP A 289 9.92 -16.73 13.28
CA ASP A 289 8.51 -16.56 13.62
C ASP A 289 8.08 -15.11 13.29
N PHE A 290 7.18 -14.97 12.32
CA PHE A 290 6.65 -13.68 11.89
C PHE A 290 5.60 -13.11 12.86
N ALA A 291 5.09 -13.89 13.80
CA ALA A 291 4.22 -13.41 14.88
C ALA A 291 5.01 -12.87 16.08
N ASP A 292 6.30 -13.24 16.22
CA ASP A 292 7.13 -12.76 17.32
C ASP A 292 7.63 -11.34 17.07
N ALA A 293 7.13 -10.41 17.87
CA ALA A 293 7.47 -8.99 17.81
C ALA A 293 8.98 -8.71 17.94
N GLU A 294 9.72 -9.50 18.69
CA GLU A 294 11.13 -9.28 18.97
C GLU A 294 11.99 -9.40 17.70
N ASN A 295 11.54 -10.18 16.72
CA ASN A 295 12.25 -10.38 15.47
C ASN A 295 12.22 -9.14 14.55
N PHE A 296 11.31 -8.18 14.77
CA PHE A 296 11.03 -7.09 13.82
C PHE A 296 11.45 -5.71 14.29
N GLN A 297 11.88 -5.55 15.54
CA GLN A 297 12.23 -4.24 16.08
C GLN A 297 13.50 -4.29 16.95
N VAL A 298 14.37 -3.31 16.75
CA VAL A 298 15.44 -2.96 17.69
C VAL A 298 14.86 -2.19 18.88
N GLN A 299 15.60 -2.08 20.00
CA GLN A 299 15.12 -1.45 21.23
C GLN A 299 14.69 0.01 21.00
N GLU A 300 15.45 0.77 20.22
CA GLU A 300 15.15 2.17 19.91
C GLU A 300 13.81 2.35 19.17
N CYS A 301 13.40 1.33 18.39
CA CYS A 301 12.10 1.34 17.73
C CYS A 301 10.96 0.98 18.69
N ARG A 302 11.21 0.09 19.67
CA ARG A 302 10.21 -0.29 20.69
C ARG A 302 9.84 0.89 21.59
N ASP A 303 10.82 1.73 21.91
CA ASP A 303 10.63 2.91 22.76
C ASP A 303 10.15 4.16 21.99
N CYS A 304 10.06 4.06 20.67
CA CYS A 304 9.67 5.19 19.81
C CYS A 304 8.17 5.54 19.97
N VAL A 305 7.88 6.82 20.16
CA VAL A 305 6.50 7.34 20.26
C VAL A 305 5.66 7.06 19.00
N LEU A 306 6.29 6.91 17.84
CA LEU A 306 5.63 6.60 16.55
C LEU A 306 5.57 5.11 16.24
N GLN A 307 5.93 4.24 17.16
CA GLN A 307 6.02 2.80 16.92
C GLN A 307 4.69 2.21 16.42
N SER A 308 3.57 2.59 17.03
CA SER A 308 2.23 2.10 16.70
C SER A 308 1.78 2.43 15.27
N CYS A 309 2.28 3.51 14.68
CA CYS A 309 1.91 3.97 13.33
C CYS A 309 3.07 3.91 12.31
N CYS A 310 4.27 3.44 12.70
CA CYS A 310 5.45 3.42 11.83
C CYS A 310 5.26 2.49 10.63
N PRO A 311 5.44 2.99 9.37
CA PRO A 311 5.21 2.22 8.14
C PRO A 311 6.35 1.26 7.79
N GLY A 312 7.25 0.92 8.71
CA GLY A 312 8.41 0.08 8.44
C GLY A 312 8.04 -1.25 7.76
N CYS A 313 8.72 -1.58 6.67
CA CYS A 313 8.54 -2.80 5.92
C CYS A 313 9.71 -3.77 6.14
N ALA A 314 9.45 -4.91 6.78
CA ALA A 314 10.47 -5.91 7.09
C ALA A 314 11.17 -6.46 5.84
N GLY A 315 10.43 -6.73 4.76
CA GLY A 315 10.99 -7.18 3.49
C GLY A 315 11.89 -6.13 2.82
N CYS A 316 11.46 -4.85 2.83
CA CYS A 316 12.29 -3.75 2.33
C CYS A 316 13.53 -3.53 3.22
N ASN A 317 13.37 -3.62 4.54
CA ASN A 317 14.50 -3.53 5.46
C ASN A 317 15.54 -4.63 5.18
N LEU A 318 15.10 -5.86 5.02
CA LEU A 318 16.00 -6.97 4.67
C LEU A 318 16.67 -6.72 3.33
N LYS A 319 15.90 -6.37 2.29
CA LYS A 319 16.41 -6.17 0.92
C LYS A 319 17.42 -5.03 0.83
N PHE A 320 17.15 -3.89 1.44
CA PHE A 320 17.95 -2.66 1.28
C PHE A 320 18.93 -2.39 2.42
N ASN A 321 18.73 -2.99 3.60
CA ASN A 321 19.59 -2.80 4.79
C ASN A 321 20.21 -4.10 5.32
N GLY A 322 19.84 -5.26 4.77
CA GLY A 322 20.39 -6.56 5.16
C GLY A 322 19.84 -7.14 6.48
N ALA A 323 18.85 -6.50 7.12
CA ALA A 323 18.22 -6.96 8.37
C ALA A 323 16.75 -6.58 8.42
N ILE A 324 15.88 -7.51 8.84
CA ILE A 324 14.41 -7.29 8.87
C ILE A 324 13.96 -6.27 9.93
N ASN A 325 14.72 -6.14 11.00
CA ASN A 325 14.38 -5.36 12.20
C ASN A 325 14.98 -3.94 12.21
N ARG A 326 15.68 -3.54 11.17
CA ARG A 326 16.36 -2.25 11.12
C ARG A 326 15.88 -1.40 9.95
N ILE A 327 15.10 -0.38 10.27
CA ILE A 327 14.68 0.64 9.31
C ILE A 327 15.90 1.46 8.83
N ASN A 328 15.92 1.81 7.55
CA ASN A 328 16.90 2.77 7.06
C ASN A 328 16.65 4.14 7.71
N PRO A 329 17.69 4.80 8.27
CA PRO A 329 17.55 6.10 8.95
C PRO A 329 16.90 7.20 8.11
N PHE A 330 16.99 7.12 6.78
CA PHE A 330 16.31 8.07 5.91
C PHE A 330 14.79 7.96 6.06
N TYR A 331 14.22 6.76 5.93
CA TYR A 331 12.75 6.56 6.02
C TYR A 331 12.22 6.85 7.41
N CYS A 332 12.99 6.54 8.46
CA CYS A 332 12.65 6.92 9.83
C CYS A 332 12.49 8.45 9.95
N LYS A 333 13.48 9.22 9.48
CA LYS A 333 13.44 10.69 9.53
C LYS A 333 12.37 11.27 8.60
N ALA A 334 12.20 10.71 7.41
CA ALA A 334 11.16 11.14 6.49
C ALA A 334 9.75 10.96 7.09
N PHE A 335 9.52 9.84 7.80
CA PHE A 335 8.26 9.61 8.49
C PHE A 335 8.05 10.58 9.66
N MET A 336 9.09 10.86 10.46
CA MET A 336 9.01 11.87 11.52
C MET A 336 8.62 13.25 10.97
N ILE A 337 9.24 13.67 9.85
CA ILE A 337 8.90 14.93 9.17
C ILE A 337 7.44 14.90 8.69
N GLN A 338 6.99 13.80 8.09
CA GLN A 338 5.62 13.64 7.63
C GLN A 338 4.63 13.77 8.79
N ILE A 339 4.85 13.07 9.90
CA ILE A 339 3.99 13.17 11.09
C ILE A 339 3.95 14.59 11.63
N PHE A 340 5.07 15.31 11.64
CA PHE A 340 5.09 16.70 12.09
C PHE A 340 4.17 17.58 11.23
N HIS A 341 4.21 17.43 9.90
CA HIS A 341 3.30 18.15 8.99
C HIS A 341 1.84 17.69 9.14
N THR A 342 1.61 16.39 9.38
CA THR A 342 0.27 15.84 9.66
C THR A 342 -0.35 16.51 10.89
N LEU A 343 0.40 16.56 11.99
CA LEU A 343 -0.06 17.17 13.24
C LEU A 343 -0.30 18.68 13.10
N ASP A 344 0.59 19.40 12.38
CA ASP A 344 0.40 20.83 12.11
C ASP A 344 -0.83 21.10 11.24
N TYR A 345 -1.09 20.24 10.24
CA TYR A 345 -2.31 20.31 9.44
C TYR A 345 -3.55 20.06 10.31
N GLN A 346 -3.54 18.98 11.08
CA GLN A 346 -4.67 18.59 11.95
C GLN A 346 -4.98 19.66 12.98
N LEU A 347 -3.96 20.31 13.61
CA LEU A 347 -4.17 21.45 14.53
C LEU A 347 -4.98 22.57 13.87
N LYS A 348 -4.70 22.88 12.60
CA LYS A 348 -5.42 23.95 11.88
C LYS A 348 -6.82 23.56 11.48
N VAL A 349 -7.03 22.27 11.16
CA VAL A 349 -8.36 21.75 10.85
C VAL A 349 -9.24 21.64 12.09
N VAL A 350 -8.67 21.23 13.23
CA VAL A 350 -9.37 21.12 14.52
C VAL A 350 -9.96 22.46 14.97
N GLU A 351 -9.36 23.60 14.59
CA GLU A 351 -9.93 24.92 14.86
C GLU A 351 -11.33 25.15 14.26
N LYS A 352 -11.70 24.39 13.24
CA LYS A 352 -13.00 24.46 12.56
C LYS A 352 -14.07 23.60 13.24
N ILE A 353 -13.72 22.81 14.26
CA ILE A 353 -14.67 21.97 15.01
C ILE A 353 -15.54 22.86 15.90
N GLU A 354 -16.87 22.77 15.74
CA GLU A 354 -17.83 23.57 16.50
C GLU A 354 -17.90 23.15 17.98
N ASN A 355 -17.80 21.84 18.25
CA ASN A 355 -17.80 21.32 19.63
C ASN A 355 -16.50 21.72 20.36
N GLU A 356 -16.61 22.64 21.32
CA GLU A 356 -15.48 23.19 22.05
C GLU A 356 -14.72 22.13 22.87
N ILE A 357 -15.44 21.20 23.50
CA ILE A 357 -14.81 20.15 24.33
C ILE A 357 -14.00 19.20 23.44
N GLU A 358 -14.57 18.78 22.34
CA GLU A 358 -13.89 17.91 21.37
C GLU A 358 -12.67 18.59 20.77
N ARG A 359 -12.80 19.86 20.38
CA ARG A 359 -11.72 20.68 19.84
C ARG A 359 -10.55 20.79 20.82
N GLU A 360 -10.79 21.12 22.08
CA GLU A 360 -9.73 21.31 23.09
C GLU A 360 -9.08 19.96 23.46
N ASN A 361 -9.81 18.87 23.51
CA ASN A 361 -9.25 17.53 23.73
C ASN A 361 -8.31 17.14 22.58
N LEU A 362 -8.72 17.29 21.33
CA LEU A 362 -7.87 16.99 20.18
C LEU A 362 -6.62 17.87 20.12
N LYS A 363 -6.74 19.17 20.42
CA LYS A 363 -5.57 20.06 20.53
C LYS A 363 -4.61 19.61 21.61
N HIS A 364 -5.12 19.22 22.77
CA HIS A 364 -4.29 18.71 23.87
C HIS A 364 -3.51 17.47 23.43
N ASP A 365 -4.17 16.51 22.81
CA ASP A 365 -3.57 15.26 22.34
C ASP A 365 -2.50 15.51 21.27
N ILE A 366 -2.78 16.37 20.28
CA ILE A 366 -1.81 16.74 19.24
C ILE A 366 -0.57 17.40 19.88
N ASN A 367 -0.76 18.35 20.80
CA ASN A 367 0.35 19.03 21.47
C ASN A 367 1.19 18.09 22.34
N LYS A 368 0.58 17.10 22.98
CA LYS A 368 1.27 16.03 23.71
C LYS A 368 2.21 15.24 22.80
N ILE A 369 1.73 14.85 21.60
CA ILE A 369 2.55 14.13 20.61
C ILE A 369 3.71 15.01 20.14
N ILE A 370 3.44 16.27 19.75
CA ILE A 370 4.47 17.21 19.29
C ILE A 370 5.56 17.38 20.35
N THR A 371 5.18 17.49 21.61
CA THR A 371 6.13 17.62 22.72
C THR A 371 6.99 16.37 22.86
N SER A 372 6.39 15.18 22.78
CA SER A 372 7.12 13.91 22.84
C SER A 372 8.10 13.73 21.67
N LEU A 373 7.73 14.19 20.46
CA LEU A 373 8.62 14.16 19.28
C LEU A 373 9.81 15.12 19.37
N LYS A 374 9.71 16.21 20.12
CA LYS A 374 10.80 17.18 20.30
C LYS A 374 11.79 16.78 21.38
N LEU A 375 11.42 15.87 22.26
CA LEU A 375 12.25 15.39 23.37
C LEU A 375 13.10 14.16 23.00
N ASN A 376 12.83 13.53 21.87
CA ASN A 376 13.57 12.41 21.28
C ASN A 376 14.32 12.85 20.02
#